data_c6aa43d40b602dcb1ca7c696a7f9a25c
#
_entry.id   c6aa43d40b602dcb1ca7c696a7f9a25c
#
_cell.length_a   1.000
_cell.length_b   1.000
_cell.length_c   1.000
_cell.angle_alpha   90.00
_cell.angle_beta   90.00
_cell.angle_gamma   90.00
#
_symmetry.space_group_name_H-M   'P 1'
#
loop_
_entity.id
_entity.type
_entity.pdbx_description
1 polymer ?
#
loop_
_entity_poly.entity_id
_entity_poly.type
_entity_poly.pdbx_seq_one_letter_code
_entity_poly.pdbx_strand_id
1 'polypeptide(L)'
;CGISDLDTLNFIINHPYPSQFIGFICNYKKSSRYVEVEKLNELLKLDKKKSNFVAVLVKPDETILEEIKHLPFDYYQIYDSTPDEIKEIKQKYNKKIISAFTVSNQDDINKYKAFEDVADILLFDSKGYEKTQSFNHNFLDNVNSSKPIMVAGDIKTDDLNNFKDKPFLIDVSGNLESEKGVKDINKIDKFLNTVHNISS
;
A
#
# COMPACT_ATOMS: atom_id res chain seq x y z
N CYS A 1 -2.77 -2.98 4.07
CA CYS A 1 -1.50 -3.51 3.54
C CYS A 1 -0.95 -4.63 4.43
N GLY A 2 -0.14 -5.53 3.86
CA GLY A 2 0.51 -6.62 4.60
C GLY A 2 -0.42 -7.79 4.95
N ILE A 3 -1.30 -8.17 4.04
CA ILE A 3 -2.17 -9.33 4.18
C ILE A 3 -1.37 -10.60 3.87
N SER A 4 -1.49 -11.63 4.72
CA SER A 4 -0.71 -12.85 4.62
C SER A 4 -1.49 -14.15 4.86
N ASP A 5 -2.79 -14.06 5.13
CA ASP A 5 -3.65 -15.21 5.38
C ASP A 5 -4.99 -15.11 4.67
N LEU A 6 -5.61 -16.28 4.43
CA LEU A 6 -6.83 -16.40 3.65
C LEU A 6 -8.06 -15.86 4.39
N ASP A 7 -8.13 -16.06 5.70
CA ASP A 7 -9.30 -15.65 6.49
C ASP A 7 -9.41 -14.14 6.53
N THR A 8 -8.29 -13.44 6.78
CA THR A 8 -8.23 -11.98 6.72
C THR A 8 -8.56 -11.45 5.32
N LEU A 9 -7.99 -12.06 4.27
CA LEU A 9 -8.26 -11.66 2.89
C LEU A 9 -9.75 -11.81 2.56
N ASN A 10 -10.33 -12.96 2.87
CA ASN A 10 -11.74 -13.25 2.64
C ASN A 10 -12.66 -12.29 3.41
N PHE A 11 -12.31 -11.97 4.65
CA PHE A 11 -13.05 -10.98 5.45
C PHE A 11 -13.07 -9.61 4.77
N ILE A 12 -11.92 -9.10 4.34
CA ILE A 12 -11.81 -7.77 3.71
C ILE A 12 -12.60 -7.70 2.41
N ILE A 13 -12.48 -8.72 1.54
CA ILE A 13 -13.16 -8.76 0.23
C ILE A 13 -14.68 -8.82 0.38
N ASN A 14 -15.18 -9.51 1.41
CA ASN A 14 -16.61 -9.70 1.65
C ASN A 14 -17.21 -8.67 2.62
N HIS A 15 -16.42 -7.74 3.14
CA HIS A 15 -16.91 -6.68 4.02
C HIS A 15 -17.94 -5.81 3.28
N PRO A 16 -18.99 -5.28 3.93
CA PRO A 16 -19.96 -4.34 3.32
C PRO A 16 -19.27 -3.12 2.66
N TYR A 17 -18.16 -2.69 3.24
CA TYR A 17 -17.31 -1.60 2.76
C TYR A 17 -15.88 -2.12 2.51
N PRO A 18 -15.66 -2.88 1.43
CA PRO A 18 -14.37 -3.54 1.20
C PRO A 18 -13.28 -2.53 0.92
N SER A 19 -12.05 -2.85 1.29
CA SER A 19 -10.89 -2.03 0.96
C SER A 19 -10.72 -1.92 -0.56
N GLN A 20 -10.45 -0.72 -1.05
CA GLN A 20 -10.20 -0.49 -2.48
C GLN A 20 -8.88 -1.13 -2.94
N PHE A 21 -7.86 -1.16 -2.06
CA PHE A 21 -6.55 -1.74 -2.31
C PHE A 21 -6.20 -2.74 -1.21
N ILE A 22 -5.66 -3.89 -1.59
CA ILE A 22 -5.20 -4.93 -0.67
C ILE A 22 -3.75 -5.27 -1.01
N GLY A 23 -2.81 -4.94 -0.12
CA GLY A 23 -1.38 -5.07 -0.34
C GLY A 23 -0.79 -6.35 0.26
N PHE A 24 0.11 -6.99 -0.51
CA PHE A 24 0.88 -8.18 -0.14
C PHE A 24 2.37 -7.89 -0.27
N ILE A 25 3.17 -8.16 0.76
CA ILE A 25 4.60 -7.91 0.73
C ILE A 25 5.30 -9.08 0.05
N CYS A 26 5.86 -8.83 -1.15
CA CYS A 26 6.29 -9.90 -2.06
C CYS A 26 7.80 -10.16 -2.07
N ASN A 27 8.66 -9.21 -1.70
CA ASN A 27 10.11 -9.40 -1.80
C ASN A 27 10.92 -8.90 -0.58
N TYR A 28 10.29 -8.38 0.46
CA TYR A 28 10.99 -7.93 1.65
C TYR A 28 10.93 -8.98 2.77
N LYS A 29 11.80 -9.98 2.70
CA LYS A 29 11.82 -11.16 3.60
C LYS A 29 12.03 -10.85 5.09
N LYS A 30 12.55 -9.66 5.42
CA LYS A 30 12.69 -9.20 6.82
C LYS A 30 11.36 -8.78 7.45
N SER A 31 10.35 -8.52 6.65
CA SER A 31 9.02 -8.16 7.15
C SER A 31 8.32 -9.39 7.74
N SER A 32 7.72 -9.23 8.91
CA SER A 32 6.82 -10.25 9.49
C SER A 32 5.55 -10.49 8.65
N ARG A 33 5.31 -9.64 7.66
CA ARG A 33 4.16 -9.69 6.73
C ARG A 33 4.54 -10.23 5.35
N TYR A 34 5.79 -10.66 5.19
CA TYR A 34 6.27 -11.22 3.92
C TYR A 34 5.48 -12.49 3.55
N VAL A 35 5.17 -12.62 2.27
CA VAL A 35 4.44 -13.78 1.74
C VAL A 35 5.25 -14.40 0.60
N GLU A 36 5.57 -15.69 0.73
CA GLU A 36 6.24 -16.47 -0.32
C GLU A 36 5.35 -16.59 -1.56
N VAL A 37 5.97 -16.74 -2.75
CA VAL A 37 5.26 -16.76 -4.03
C VAL A 37 4.24 -17.89 -4.11
N GLU A 38 4.54 -19.06 -3.56
CA GLU A 38 3.63 -20.20 -3.49
C GLU A 38 2.36 -19.85 -2.71
N LYS A 39 2.52 -19.16 -1.58
CA LYS A 39 1.41 -18.68 -0.76
C LYS A 39 0.61 -17.59 -1.46
N LEU A 40 1.28 -16.68 -2.19
CA LEU A 40 0.60 -15.69 -3.03
C LEU A 40 -0.27 -16.36 -4.09
N ASN A 41 0.23 -17.42 -4.75
CA ASN A 41 -0.54 -18.21 -5.71
C ASN A 41 -1.82 -18.81 -5.11
N GLU A 42 -1.82 -19.16 -3.82
CA GLU A 42 -3.02 -19.65 -3.13
C GLU A 42 -3.99 -18.51 -2.80
N LEU A 43 -3.49 -17.45 -2.17
CA LEU A 43 -4.31 -16.31 -1.72
C LEU A 43 -5.00 -15.60 -2.89
N LEU A 44 -4.27 -15.39 -3.99
CA LEU A 44 -4.75 -14.63 -5.13
C LEU A 44 -5.70 -15.41 -6.06
N LYS A 45 -6.03 -16.67 -5.73
CA LYS A 45 -7.15 -17.41 -6.36
C LYS A 45 -8.51 -16.89 -5.92
N LEU A 46 -8.55 -16.18 -4.78
CA LEU A 46 -9.79 -15.59 -4.29
C LEU A 46 -10.29 -14.50 -5.24
N ASP A 47 -11.58 -14.49 -5.54
CA ASP A 47 -12.18 -13.42 -6.33
C ASP A 47 -12.12 -12.09 -5.55
N LYS A 48 -11.32 -11.17 -6.04
CA LYS A 48 -11.09 -9.85 -5.42
C LYS A 48 -12.30 -8.90 -5.48
N LYS A 49 -13.34 -9.26 -6.23
CA LYS A 49 -14.54 -8.45 -6.42
C LYS A 49 -14.22 -6.99 -6.81
N LYS A 50 -14.54 -6.04 -5.94
CA LYS A 50 -14.30 -4.60 -6.15
C LYS A 50 -12.92 -4.12 -5.70
N SER A 51 -12.13 -4.97 -5.05
CA SER A 51 -10.80 -4.62 -4.57
C SER A 51 -9.73 -4.76 -5.66
N ASN A 52 -8.62 -4.04 -5.50
CA ASN A 52 -7.43 -4.19 -6.33
C ASN A 52 -6.35 -4.91 -5.52
N PHE A 53 -5.71 -5.91 -6.09
CA PHE A 53 -4.56 -6.56 -5.49
C PHE A 53 -3.28 -5.80 -5.82
N VAL A 54 -2.46 -5.56 -4.81
CA VAL A 54 -1.24 -4.77 -4.88
C VAL A 54 -0.04 -5.59 -4.44
N ALA A 55 0.94 -5.78 -5.33
CA ALA A 55 2.24 -6.33 -4.96
C ALA A 55 3.10 -5.21 -4.34
N VAL A 56 3.48 -5.35 -3.08
CA VAL A 56 4.36 -4.41 -2.39
C VAL A 56 5.81 -4.88 -2.52
N LEU A 57 6.63 -4.04 -3.12
CA LEU A 57 7.97 -4.36 -3.58
C LEU A 57 8.97 -3.30 -3.11
N VAL A 58 10.11 -3.73 -2.61
CA VAL A 58 11.24 -2.87 -2.26
C VAL A 58 12.37 -3.15 -3.22
N LYS A 59 12.75 -2.16 -4.04
CA LYS A 59 13.81 -2.26 -5.05
C LYS A 59 13.80 -3.63 -5.76
N PRO A 60 12.67 -3.96 -6.46
CA PRO A 60 12.52 -5.28 -7.06
C PRO A 60 13.55 -5.52 -8.15
N ASP A 61 14.12 -6.72 -8.17
CA ASP A 61 14.94 -7.21 -9.27
C ASP A 61 14.09 -7.95 -10.32
N GLU A 62 14.71 -8.32 -11.43
CA GLU A 62 14.03 -9.03 -12.50
C GLU A 62 13.50 -10.40 -12.02
N THR A 63 14.18 -11.07 -11.10
CA THR A 63 13.80 -12.39 -10.60
C THR A 63 12.41 -12.35 -9.98
N ILE A 64 12.18 -11.48 -8.99
CA ILE A 64 10.87 -11.38 -8.35
C ILE A 64 9.78 -10.92 -9.33
N LEU A 65 10.09 -9.98 -10.22
CA LEU A 65 9.13 -9.48 -11.20
C LEU A 65 8.68 -10.57 -12.18
N GLU A 66 9.61 -11.42 -12.64
CA GLU A 66 9.28 -12.58 -13.48
C GLU A 66 8.46 -13.64 -12.73
N GLU A 67 8.77 -13.88 -11.44
CA GLU A 67 8.01 -14.83 -10.61
C GLU A 67 6.55 -14.40 -10.40
N ILE A 68 6.29 -13.10 -10.23
CA ILE A 68 4.93 -12.60 -9.91
C ILE A 68 4.16 -12.06 -11.12
N LYS A 69 4.77 -11.93 -12.30
CA LYS A 69 4.13 -11.30 -13.47
C LYS A 69 2.80 -11.91 -13.90
N HIS A 70 2.64 -13.21 -13.69
CA HIS A 70 1.43 -13.97 -14.03
C HIS A 70 0.34 -13.93 -12.95
N LEU A 71 0.66 -13.41 -11.77
CA LEU A 71 -0.30 -13.26 -10.68
C LEU A 71 -1.26 -12.07 -10.95
N PRO A 72 -2.52 -12.14 -10.49
CA PRO A 72 -3.56 -11.17 -10.82
C PRO A 72 -3.43 -9.86 -10.01
N PHE A 73 -2.22 -9.34 -9.88
CA PHE A 73 -1.98 -8.01 -9.34
C PHE A 73 -2.43 -6.93 -10.31
N ASP A 74 -3.13 -5.91 -9.81
CA ASP A 74 -3.53 -4.73 -10.56
C ASP A 74 -2.48 -3.63 -10.49
N TYR A 75 -1.80 -3.53 -9.34
CA TYR A 75 -0.78 -2.54 -9.05
C TYR A 75 0.50 -3.17 -8.52
N TYR A 76 1.62 -2.55 -8.88
CA TYR A 76 2.89 -2.73 -8.18
C TYR A 76 3.16 -1.47 -7.36
N GLN A 77 3.27 -1.61 -6.03
CA GLN A 77 3.68 -0.56 -5.10
C GLN A 77 5.17 -0.71 -4.85
N ILE A 78 5.96 0.27 -5.32
CA ILE A 78 7.41 0.13 -5.42
C ILE A 78 8.10 1.20 -4.59
N TYR A 79 8.94 0.74 -3.66
CA TYR A 79 9.87 1.54 -2.86
C TYR A 79 11.27 1.48 -3.44
N ASP A 80 12.08 2.53 -3.21
CA ASP A 80 13.53 2.59 -3.46
C ASP A 80 13.95 2.30 -4.92
N SER A 81 13.13 2.70 -5.89
CA SER A 81 13.45 2.64 -7.32
C SER A 81 13.48 4.03 -7.95
N THR A 82 14.24 4.17 -9.02
CA THR A 82 14.32 5.41 -9.81
C THR A 82 13.11 5.54 -10.76
N PRO A 83 12.80 6.76 -11.26
CA PRO A 83 11.75 6.95 -12.27
C PRO A 83 11.95 6.10 -13.54
N ASP A 84 13.20 5.92 -13.99
CA ASP A 84 13.50 5.12 -15.17
C ASP A 84 13.23 3.63 -14.93
N GLU A 85 13.66 3.08 -13.79
CA GLU A 85 13.32 1.71 -13.39
C GLU A 85 11.81 1.50 -13.30
N ILE A 86 11.07 2.44 -12.71
CA ILE A 86 9.59 2.41 -12.64
C ILE A 86 8.98 2.39 -14.04
N LYS A 87 9.48 3.23 -14.94
CA LYS A 87 9.01 3.29 -16.33
C LYS A 87 9.22 1.97 -17.08
N GLU A 88 10.39 1.37 -16.93
CA GLU A 88 10.70 0.06 -17.52
C GLU A 88 9.80 -1.04 -16.99
N ILE A 89 9.61 -1.11 -15.66
CA ILE A 89 8.72 -2.09 -15.01
C ILE A 89 7.28 -1.91 -15.51
N LYS A 90 6.78 -0.68 -15.53
CA LYS A 90 5.42 -0.37 -16.01
C LYS A 90 5.20 -0.84 -17.44
N GLN A 91 6.14 -0.57 -18.34
CA GLN A 91 6.07 -0.95 -19.74
C GLN A 91 6.19 -2.47 -19.94
N LYS A 92 7.17 -3.10 -19.28
CA LYS A 92 7.46 -4.53 -19.45
C LYS A 92 6.34 -5.41 -18.91
N TYR A 93 5.79 -5.08 -17.75
CA TYR A 93 4.82 -5.93 -17.05
C TYR A 93 3.37 -5.45 -17.20
N ASN A 94 3.14 -4.31 -17.84
CA ASN A 94 1.80 -3.73 -18.06
C ASN A 94 0.99 -3.62 -16.76
N LYS A 95 1.61 -3.11 -15.69
CA LYS A 95 0.98 -2.92 -14.38
C LYS A 95 0.83 -1.43 -14.08
N LYS A 96 -0.20 -1.07 -13.33
CA LYS A 96 -0.29 0.25 -12.72
C LYS A 96 0.71 0.38 -11.58
N ILE A 97 1.25 1.58 -11.37
CA ILE A 97 2.33 1.81 -10.41
C ILE A 97 1.87 2.74 -9.28
N ILE A 98 2.08 2.30 -8.06
CA ILE A 98 2.09 3.14 -6.87
C ILE A 98 3.56 3.41 -6.54
N SER A 99 4.05 4.62 -6.78
CA SER A 99 5.41 5.00 -6.38
C SER A 99 5.40 5.41 -4.92
N ALA A 100 6.18 4.71 -4.10
CA ALA A 100 6.20 4.86 -2.65
C ALA A 100 7.47 5.59 -2.17
N PHE A 101 7.27 6.62 -1.35
CA PHE A 101 8.31 7.49 -0.80
C PHE A 101 8.35 7.36 0.71
N THR A 102 9.53 7.09 1.26
CA THR A 102 9.75 7.13 2.70
C THR A 102 10.08 8.55 3.14
N VAL A 103 9.29 9.10 4.04
CA VAL A 103 9.33 10.51 4.46
C VAL A 103 9.82 10.64 5.88
N SER A 104 10.81 11.49 6.08
CA SER A 104 11.26 11.98 7.39
C SER A 104 11.26 13.50 7.50
N ASN A 105 11.32 14.20 6.37
CA ASN A 105 11.35 15.67 6.31
C ASN A 105 10.68 16.17 5.01
N GLN A 106 10.58 17.49 4.87
CA GLN A 106 9.95 18.12 3.70
C GLN A 106 10.67 17.84 2.38
N ASP A 107 11.98 17.65 2.39
CA ASP A 107 12.75 17.39 1.15
C ASP A 107 12.43 16.02 0.57
N ASP A 108 12.12 15.03 1.43
CA ASP A 108 11.68 13.70 0.99
C ASP A 108 10.36 13.78 0.22
N ILE A 109 9.45 14.67 0.62
CA ILE A 109 8.18 14.90 -0.10
C ILE A 109 8.45 15.35 -1.53
N ASN A 110 9.35 16.30 -1.75
CA ASN A 110 9.60 16.90 -3.06
C ASN A 110 10.10 15.90 -4.13
N LYS A 111 10.55 14.73 -3.72
CA LYS A 111 10.99 13.66 -4.64
C LYS A 111 9.89 13.20 -5.59
N TYR A 112 8.62 13.34 -5.22
CA TYR A 112 7.48 12.91 -6.05
C TYR A 112 7.50 13.54 -7.46
N LYS A 113 8.01 14.77 -7.59
CA LYS A 113 8.00 15.51 -8.87
C LYS A 113 8.67 14.76 -10.02
N ALA A 114 9.72 13.97 -9.72
CA ALA A 114 10.40 13.16 -10.73
C ALA A 114 9.59 11.92 -11.14
N PHE A 115 8.55 11.55 -10.40
CA PHE A 115 7.77 10.34 -10.61
C PHE A 115 6.37 10.60 -11.21
N GLU A 116 5.95 11.85 -11.35
CA GLU A 116 4.60 12.19 -11.81
C GLU A 116 4.24 11.58 -13.16
N ASP A 117 5.21 11.52 -14.09
CA ASP A 117 4.96 10.98 -15.43
C ASP A 117 4.90 9.44 -15.46
N VAL A 118 5.44 8.75 -14.46
CA VAL A 118 5.55 7.30 -14.43
C VAL A 118 4.61 6.63 -13.44
N ALA A 119 4.27 7.31 -12.33
CA ALA A 119 3.35 6.81 -11.32
C ALA A 119 1.88 6.99 -11.72
N ASP A 120 1.02 6.07 -11.26
CA ASP A 120 -0.43 6.21 -11.29
C ASP A 120 -0.97 6.72 -9.96
N ILE A 121 -0.29 6.41 -8.85
CA ILE A 121 -0.56 6.90 -7.50
C ILE A 121 0.78 7.23 -6.84
N LEU A 122 0.80 8.29 -6.02
CA LEU A 122 1.94 8.67 -5.20
C LEU A 122 1.65 8.32 -3.74
N LEU A 123 2.46 7.44 -3.15
CA LEU A 123 2.31 7.03 -1.76
C LEU A 123 3.42 7.65 -0.90
N PHE A 124 3.04 8.32 0.18
CA PHE A 124 3.94 8.85 1.18
C PHE A 124 3.81 8.06 2.48
N ASP A 125 4.90 7.42 2.88
CA ASP A 125 4.99 6.55 4.05
C ASP A 125 6.07 7.05 5.01
N SER A 126 5.98 6.68 6.27
CA SER A 126 7.01 6.99 7.24
C SER A 126 8.30 6.20 6.99
N LYS A 127 9.42 6.76 7.43
CA LYS A 127 10.71 6.08 7.32
C LYS A 127 10.79 4.87 8.25
N GLY A 128 11.31 3.77 7.72
CA GLY A 128 11.57 2.53 8.46
C GLY A 128 10.51 1.46 8.22
N TYR A 129 10.92 0.37 7.57
CA TYR A 129 10.04 -0.76 7.24
C TYR A 129 9.64 -1.61 8.44
N GLU A 130 10.37 -1.53 9.57
CA GLU A 130 10.12 -2.32 10.77
C GLU A 130 9.65 -1.51 11.99
N LYS A 131 10.11 -0.27 12.11
CA LYS A 131 9.70 0.68 13.16
C LYS A 131 9.21 1.94 12.48
N THR A 132 7.94 1.97 12.22
CA THR A 132 7.27 3.13 11.67
C THR A 132 7.28 4.27 12.70
N GLN A 133 7.96 5.36 12.37
CA GLN A 133 7.77 6.62 13.07
C GLN A 133 6.81 7.45 12.21
N SER A 134 5.73 7.92 12.80
CA SER A 134 4.83 8.85 12.10
C SER A 134 5.63 10.07 11.62
N PHE A 135 5.34 10.54 10.41
CA PHE A 135 5.84 11.83 9.94
C PHE A 135 4.73 12.89 10.02
N ASN A 136 5.10 14.15 9.92
CA ASN A 136 4.11 15.23 9.94
C ASN A 136 3.34 15.27 8.61
N HIS A 137 2.11 14.74 8.61
CA HIS A 137 1.24 14.67 7.44
C HIS A 137 0.90 16.05 6.84
N ASN A 138 1.06 17.15 7.60
CA ASN A 138 0.89 18.51 7.06
C ASN A 138 1.92 18.86 5.98
N PHE A 139 3.03 18.12 5.88
CA PHE A 139 3.97 18.27 4.76
C PHE A 139 3.30 18.00 3.41
N LEU A 140 2.22 17.21 3.39
CA LEU A 140 1.47 16.87 2.18
C LEU A 140 0.54 18.00 1.70
N ASP A 141 0.25 18.99 2.52
CA ASP A 141 -0.63 20.11 2.16
C ASP A 141 -0.03 20.96 1.01
N ASN A 142 1.28 20.86 0.79
CA ASN A 142 2.00 21.55 -0.28
C ASN A 142 2.26 20.66 -1.53
N VAL A 143 1.77 19.42 -1.53
CA VAL A 143 1.90 18.54 -2.71
C VAL A 143 0.90 18.99 -3.76
N ASN A 144 1.40 19.49 -4.88
CA ASN A 144 0.59 19.88 -6.02
C ASN A 144 0.81 18.89 -7.17
N SER A 145 0.02 17.83 -7.19
CA SER A 145 0.07 16.78 -8.21
C SER A 145 -1.32 16.51 -8.77
N SER A 146 -1.38 16.14 -10.04
CA SER A 146 -2.60 15.62 -10.68
C SER A 146 -2.86 14.15 -10.33
N LYS A 147 -1.90 13.46 -9.71
CA LYS A 147 -2.03 12.06 -9.33
C LYS A 147 -2.72 11.92 -7.98
N PRO A 148 -3.52 10.86 -7.78
CA PRO A 148 -4.03 10.53 -6.46
C PRO A 148 -2.88 10.37 -5.45
N ILE A 149 -3.09 10.89 -4.24
CA ILE A 149 -2.15 10.80 -3.14
C ILE A 149 -2.63 9.74 -2.16
N MET A 150 -1.74 8.82 -1.81
CA MET A 150 -1.95 7.82 -0.77
C MET A 150 -1.04 8.13 0.42
N VAL A 151 -1.56 8.04 1.63
CA VAL A 151 -0.85 8.35 2.86
C VAL A 151 -0.79 7.13 3.74
N ALA A 152 0.41 6.82 4.21
CA ALA A 152 0.70 5.78 5.19
C ALA A 152 1.51 6.34 6.37
N GLY A 153 2.01 5.48 7.23
CA GLY A 153 2.90 5.85 8.34
C GLY A 153 2.18 6.07 9.66
N ASP A 154 2.05 5.00 10.42
CA ASP A 154 1.47 4.93 11.78
C ASP A 154 0.08 5.58 11.93
N ILE A 155 -0.74 5.51 10.89
CA ILE A 155 -2.12 6.02 10.94
C ILE A 155 -2.99 5.07 11.78
N LYS A 156 -3.64 5.60 12.80
CA LYS A 156 -4.58 4.87 13.65
C LYS A 156 -6.01 5.14 13.22
N THR A 157 -6.92 4.21 13.53
CA THR A 157 -8.34 4.39 13.20
C THR A 157 -8.92 5.66 13.83
N ASP A 158 -8.47 6.02 15.04
CA ASP A 158 -8.95 7.19 15.75
C ASP A 158 -8.42 8.51 15.16
N ASP A 159 -7.36 8.47 14.34
CA ASP A 159 -6.78 9.64 13.64
C ASP A 159 -7.49 9.95 12.31
N LEU A 160 -8.38 9.07 11.83
CA LEU A 160 -8.99 9.18 10.49
C LEU A 160 -9.79 10.49 10.28
N ASN A 161 -10.36 11.06 11.34
CA ASN A 161 -11.03 12.35 11.26
C ASN A 161 -10.11 13.49 10.80
N ASN A 162 -8.79 13.38 11.00
CA ASN A 162 -7.82 14.38 10.55
C ASN A 162 -7.67 14.40 9.01
N PHE A 163 -8.18 13.37 8.34
CA PHE A 163 -8.11 13.21 6.89
C PHE A 163 -9.47 13.40 6.19
N LYS A 164 -10.56 13.64 6.96
CA LYS A 164 -11.93 13.70 6.43
C LYS A 164 -12.11 14.62 5.22
N ASP A 165 -11.51 15.80 5.26
CA ASP A 165 -11.65 16.82 4.21
C ASP A 165 -10.45 16.85 3.23
N LYS A 166 -9.57 15.83 3.30
CA LYS A 166 -8.40 15.71 2.44
C LYS A 166 -8.64 14.64 1.37
N PRO A 167 -8.27 14.90 0.12
CA PRO A 167 -8.48 13.96 -0.98
C PRO A 167 -7.42 12.84 -0.98
N PHE A 168 -7.16 12.22 0.19
CA PHE A 168 -6.14 11.22 0.33
C PHE A 168 -6.74 9.81 0.39
N LEU A 169 -6.06 8.87 -0.27
CA LEU A 169 -6.21 7.45 -0.01
C LEU A 169 -5.41 7.11 1.25
N ILE A 170 -5.95 6.26 2.11
CA ILE A 170 -5.30 5.91 3.39
C ILE A 170 -4.81 4.47 3.34
N ASP A 171 -3.51 4.26 3.59
CA ASP A 171 -2.91 2.93 3.74
C ASP A 171 -2.53 2.66 5.19
N VAL A 172 -3.02 1.55 5.73
CA VAL A 172 -2.78 1.12 7.10
C VAL A 172 -2.33 -0.34 7.13
N SER A 173 -1.33 -0.63 7.96
CA SER A 173 -0.82 -1.98 8.15
C SER A 173 -0.72 -2.37 9.63
N GLY A 174 0.32 -1.92 10.34
CA GLY A 174 0.63 -2.35 11.70
C GLY A 174 -0.46 -2.06 12.73
N ASN A 175 -1.17 -0.94 12.59
CA ASN A 175 -2.24 -0.57 13.54
C ASN A 175 -3.50 -1.46 13.44
N LEU A 176 -3.58 -2.33 12.43
CA LEU A 176 -4.63 -3.33 12.27
C LEU A 176 -4.18 -4.73 12.71
N GLU A 177 -3.13 -4.82 13.52
CA GLU A 177 -2.57 -6.08 14.02
C GLU A 177 -2.84 -6.27 15.52
N SER A 178 -3.05 -7.53 15.92
CA SER A 178 -3.09 -7.94 17.33
C SER A 178 -1.67 -8.12 17.89
N GLU A 179 -0.79 -8.68 17.06
CA GLU A 179 0.64 -8.82 17.28
C GLU A 179 1.37 -8.68 15.94
N LYS A 180 2.69 -8.49 15.97
CA LYS A 180 3.51 -8.20 14.78
C LYS A 180 3.29 -9.24 13.67
N GLY A 181 2.71 -8.79 12.55
CA GLY A 181 2.43 -9.61 11.36
C GLY A 181 1.09 -10.36 11.39
N VAL A 182 0.32 -10.28 12.49
CA VAL A 182 -0.99 -10.95 12.62
C VAL A 182 -2.11 -9.92 12.61
N LYS A 183 -2.94 -9.94 11.58
CA LYS A 183 -4.07 -9.04 11.45
C LYS A 183 -5.18 -9.34 12.44
N ASP A 184 -5.83 -8.30 12.94
CA ASP A 184 -6.98 -8.37 13.85
C ASP A 184 -8.24 -7.99 13.08
N ILE A 185 -9.14 -8.94 12.92
CA ILE A 185 -10.42 -8.78 12.20
C ILE A 185 -11.28 -7.66 12.80
N ASN A 186 -11.32 -7.52 14.13
CA ASN A 186 -12.12 -6.49 14.78
C ASN A 186 -11.55 -5.08 14.52
N LYS A 187 -10.21 -4.96 14.49
CA LYS A 187 -9.55 -3.69 14.14
C LYS A 187 -9.80 -3.33 12.67
N ILE A 188 -9.77 -4.32 11.78
CA ILE A 188 -10.06 -4.13 10.35
C ILE A 188 -11.52 -3.70 10.16
N ASP A 189 -12.47 -4.37 10.81
CA ASP A 189 -13.90 -4.03 10.78
C ASP A 189 -14.13 -2.58 11.24
N LYS A 190 -13.59 -2.22 12.42
CA LYS A 190 -13.66 -0.86 12.94
C LYS A 190 -13.10 0.16 11.96
N PHE A 191 -11.93 -0.13 11.37
CA PHE A 191 -11.27 0.76 10.41
C PHE A 191 -12.12 0.98 9.15
N LEU A 192 -12.61 -0.08 8.52
CA LEU A 192 -13.40 0.00 7.29
C LEU A 192 -14.73 0.74 7.51
N ASN A 193 -15.40 0.46 8.62
CA ASN A 193 -16.62 1.18 9.01
C ASN A 193 -16.34 2.66 9.27
N THR A 194 -15.23 3.00 9.94
CA THR A 194 -14.86 4.40 10.22
C THR A 194 -14.55 5.14 8.91
N VAL A 195 -13.76 4.55 8.00
CA VAL A 195 -13.48 5.17 6.69
C VAL A 195 -14.77 5.43 5.91
N HIS A 196 -15.70 4.47 5.88
CA HIS A 196 -17.00 4.67 5.22
C HIS A 196 -17.76 5.86 5.82
N ASN A 197 -17.86 5.94 7.14
CA ASN A 197 -18.62 6.98 7.83
C ASN A 197 -18.05 8.40 7.64
N ILE A 198 -16.72 8.54 7.53
CA ILE A 198 -16.11 9.86 7.31
C ILE A 198 -16.12 10.29 5.84
N SER A 199 -16.32 9.33 4.91
CA SER A 199 -16.35 9.58 3.45
C SER A 199 -17.79 9.78 2.92
N SER A 200 -18.78 9.58 3.78
CA SER A 200 -20.20 9.79 3.48
C SER A 200 -20.63 11.18 3.89
#